data_ba5a366def72dc9a67c93082537c0086
#
_entry.id   ba5a366def72dc9a67c93082537c0086
#
_cell.length_a   1.000
_cell.length_b   1.000
_cell.length_c   1.000
_cell.angle_alpha   90.00
_cell.angle_beta   90.00
_cell.angle_gamma   90.00
#
_symmetry.space_group_name_H-M   'P 1'
#
loop_
_entity.id
_entity.type
_entity.pdbx_description
1 polymer ?
#
loop_
_entity_poly.entity_id
_entity_poly.type
_entity_poly.pdbx_seq_one_letter_code
_entity_poly.pdbx_strand_id
1 'polypeptide(L)'
;LSTLTSKIISTMMAQGLSLEDCVQTIAETLPICSVRGVAYSTFTILHLVNNSEMELIQYDNPNAVFVHNGAIGKYNYSVNFIQEKELHESYLHFDVGDMLVLFSDGVSEAGRGVTTDAGWARQDIEDFILRNYSPTVSSQRMAASILSTVKTLDMDAMHDDTTVVVARLRERCPVNVMIGPPESKDDDLSTMRLFFGKDGKH
;
A
#
# COMPACT_ATOMS: atom_id res chain seq x y z
N LEU A 1 11.93 -12.63 -7.06
CA LEU A 1 11.34 -11.65 -7.97
C LEU A 1 11.13 -10.31 -7.27
N SER A 2 10.43 -10.23 -6.14
CA SER A 2 10.15 -9.00 -5.38
C SER A 2 11.40 -8.17 -5.05
N THR A 3 12.48 -8.83 -4.60
CA THR A 3 13.75 -8.16 -4.29
C THR A 3 14.38 -7.51 -5.53
N LEU A 4 14.30 -8.19 -6.68
CA LEU A 4 14.82 -7.67 -7.93
C LEU A 4 14.01 -6.47 -8.43
N THR A 5 12.67 -6.57 -8.40
CA THR A 5 11.75 -5.47 -8.72
C THR A 5 12.06 -4.24 -7.87
N SER A 6 12.12 -4.40 -6.54
CA SER A 6 12.43 -3.31 -5.62
C SER A 6 13.81 -2.68 -5.91
N LYS A 7 14.81 -3.49 -6.24
CA LYS A 7 16.16 -3.00 -6.55
C LYS A 7 16.20 -2.20 -7.86
N ILE A 8 15.48 -2.65 -8.88
CA ILE A 8 15.39 -1.95 -10.17
C ILE A 8 14.73 -0.59 -9.93
N ILE A 9 13.56 -0.53 -9.29
CA ILE A 9 12.86 0.73 -8.99
C ILE A 9 13.78 1.68 -8.23
N SER A 10 14.35 1.23 -7.11
CA SER A 10 15.21 2.07 -6.28
C SER A 10 16.41 2.62 -7.05
N THR A 11 17.01 1.82 -7.94
CA THR A 11 18.17 2.24 -8.73
C THR A 11 17.77 3.27 -9.78
N MET A 12 16.69 3.04 -10.50
CA MET A 12 16.23 3.92 -11.58
C MET A 12 15.73 5.26 -11.02
N MET A 13 14.95 5.23 -9.95
CA MET A 13 14.51 6.45 -9.25
C MET A 13 15.70 7.27 -8.72
N ALA A 14 16.72 6.62 -8.19
CA ALA A 14 17.95 7.30 -7.75
C ALA A 14 18.74 7.96 -8.91
N GLN A 15 18.51 7.52 -10.14
CA GLN A 15 19.08 8.11 -11.37
C GLN A 15 18.18 9.22 -11.94
N GLY A 16 17.04 9.52 -11.31
CA GLY A 16 16.12 10.56 -11.73
C GLY A 16 15.16 10.15 -12.87
N LEU A 17 15.02 8.86 -13.12
CA LEU A 17 14.02 8.34 -14.06
C LEU A 17 12.61 8.47 -13.46
N SER A 18 11.61 8.65 -14.32
CA SER A 18 10.22 8.68 -13.89
C SER A 18 9.76 7.33 -13.34
N LEU A 19 8.73 7.32 -12.54
CA LEU A 19 8.16 6.09 -12.04
C LEU A 19 7.54 5.25 -13.18
N GLU A 20 6.97 5.92 -14.18
CA GLU A 20 6.44 5.27 -15.39
C GLU A 20 7.55 4.53 -16.16
N ASP A 21 8.72 5.16 -16.38
CA ASP A 21 9.87 4.50 -17.01
C ASP A 21 10.36 3.29 -16.20
N CYS A 22 10.34 3.39 -14.87
CA CYS A 22 10.70 2.28 -13.99
C CYS A 22 9.74 1.09 -14.18
N VAL A 23 8.44 1.36 -14.20
CA VAL A 23 7.40 0.33 -14.37
C VAL A 23 7.49 -0.31 -15.75
N GLN A 24 7.65 0.50 -16.80
CA GLN A 24 7.84 0.00 -18.16
C GLN A 24 9.06 -0.93 -18.27
N THR A 25 10.19 -0.53 -17.68
CA THR A 25 11.41 -1.35 -17.66
C THR A 25 11.19 -2.67 -16.93
N ILE A 26 10.47 -2.64 -15.79
CA ILE A 26 10.11 -3.85 -15.05
C ILE A 26 9.27 -4.78 -15.93
N ALA A 27 8.26 -4.23 -16.59
CA ALA A 27 7.37 -4.99 -17.46
C ALA A 27 8.09 -5.66 -18.63
N GLU A 28 9.11 -5.02 -19.17
CA GLU A 28 9.92 -5.53 -20.29
C GLU A 28 11.00 -6.54 -19.87
N THR A 29 11.51 -6.42 -18.65
CA THR A 29 12.69 -7.18 -18.21
C THR A 29 12.37 -8.34 -17.28
N LEU A 30 11.28 -8.25 -16.54
CA LEU A 30 10.90 -9.28 -15.58
C LEU A 30 9.66 -10.05 -16.06
N PRO A 31 9.57 -11.34 -15.75
CA PRO A 31 8.35 -12.09 -15.97
C PRO A 31 7.31 -11.70 -14.90
N ILE A 32 6.81 -10.46 -14.98
CA ILE A 32 5.78 -9.97 -14.06
C ILE A 32 4.40 -10.53 -14.39
N CYS A 33 4.24 -11.10 -15.57
CA CYS A 33 3.05 -11.85 -15.94
C CYS A 33 3.37 -13.31 -16.17
N SER A 34 2.38 -14.14 -15.92
CA SER A 34 2.39 -15.57 -16.14
C SER A 34 2.50 -15.95 -17.62
N VAL A 35 3.60 -15.58 -18.28
CA VAL A 35 3.97 -16.20 -19.52
C VAL A 35 4.49 -17.59 -19.19
N ARG A 36 3.63 -18.59 -19.07
CA ARG A 36 3.91 -20.02 -18.84
C ARG A 36 3.52 -20.58 -17.47
N GLY A 37 2.72 -19.87 -16.65
CA GLY A 37 2.18 -20.44 -15.40
C GLY A 37 3.22 -20.68 -14.28
N VAL A 38 4.39 -20.05 -14.34
CA VAL A 38 5.49 -20.39 -13.42
C VAL A 38 5.70 -19.37 -12.30
N ALA A 39 5.51 -18.08 -12.55
CA ALA A 39 5.53 -17.04 -11.53
C ALA A 39 5.09 -15.70 -12.11
N TYR A 40 4.30 -14.94 -11.38
CA TYR A 40 4.03 -13.54 -11.66
C TYR A 40 4.20 -12.73 -10.38
N SER A 41 4.34 -11.43 -10.51
CA SER A 41 4.46 -10.53 -9.37
C SER A 41 3.48 -9.39 -9.54
N THR A 42 2.68 -9.16 -8.54
CA THR A 42 1.91 -7.93 -8.40
C THR A 42 2.74 -6.93 -7.60
N PHE A 43 2.51 -5.65 -7.78
CA PHE A 43 3.20 -4.64 -6.99
C PHE A 43 2.35 -3.38 -6.82
N THR A 44 2.64 -2.69 -5.74
CA THR A 44 2.14 -1.34 -5.48
C THR A 44 3.32 -0.44 -5.13
N ILE A 45 3.43 0.69 -5.80
CA ILE A 45 4.46 1.68 -5.56
C ILE A 45 3.78 2.95 -5.06
N LEU A 46 4.21 3.42 -3.89
CA LEU A 46 3.83 4.70 -3.34
C LEU A 46 5.06 5.61 -3.34
N HIS A 47 5.07 6.60 -4.21
CA HIS A 47 6.14 7.58 -4.32
C HIS A 47 5.71 8.91 -3.70
N LEU A 48 6.50 9.38 -2.75
CA LEU A 48 6.27 10.67 -2.09
C LEU A 48 6.96 11.76 -2.92
N VAL A 49 6.17 12.52 -3.67
CA VAL A 49 6.69 13.61 -4.51
C VAL A 49 7.11 14.79 -3.63
N ASN A 50 6.31 15.10 -2.62
CA ASN A 50 6.60 16.10 -1.59
C ASN A 50 5.80 15.79 -0.30
N ASN A 51 5.71 16.75 0.61
CA ASN A 51 5.07 16.55 1.91
C ASN A 51 3.56 16.27 1.87
N SER A 52 2.89 16.52 0.75
CA SER A 52 1.44 16.38 0.61
C SER A 52 1.00 15.70 -0.69
N GLU A 53 1.91 15.48 -1.61
CA GLU A 53 1.59 14.90 -2.91
C GLU A 53 2.26 13.55 -3.05
N MET A 54 1.49 12.58 -3.50
CA MET A 54 1.91 11.20 -3.69
C MET A 54 1.48 10.70 -5.05
N GLU A 55 2.34 9.93 -5.65
CA GLU A 55 2.10 9.16 -6.85
C GLU A 55 1.92 7.70 -6.44
N LEU A 56 0.82 7.09 -6.87
CA LEU A 56 0.47 5.71 -6.56
C LEU A 56 0.34 4.93 -7.86
N ILE A 57 1.13 3.88 -7.99
CA ILE A 57 1.01 2.92 -9.08
C ILE A 57 0.66 1.55 -8.50
N GLN A 58 -0.39 0.95 -9.03
CA GLN A 58 -0.85 -0.39 -8.64
C GLN A 58 -0.92 -1.28 -9.89
N TYR A 59 -0.22 -2.40 -9.85
CA TYR A 59 -0.24 -3.40 -10.90
C TYR A 59 -0.85 -4.70 -10.38
N ASP A 60 -2.02 -5.06 -10.94
CA ASP A 60 -2.79 -6.27 -10.59
C ASP A 60 -2.97 -6.45 -9.07
N ASN A 61 -3.19 -5.35 -8.35
CA ASN A 61 -3.49 -5.30 -6.92
C ASN A 61 -4.84 -4.62 -6.67
N PRO A 62 -5.53 -4.95 -5.58
CA PRO A 62 -6.75 -4.24 -5.22
C PRO A 62 -6.51 -2.74 -5.05
N ASN A 63 -7.47 -1.93 -5.52
CA ASN A 63 -7.38 -0.48 -5.38
C ASN A 63 -7.26 -0.06 -3.92
N ALA A 64 -6.39 0.90 -3.65
CA ALA A 64 -6.21 1.48 -2.32
C ALA A 64 -7.51 2.07 -1.76
N VAL A 65 -7.63 2.10 -0.44
CA VAL A 65 -8.68 2.86 0.25
C VAL A 65 -8.07 4.16 0.76
N PHE A 66 -8.60 5.27 0.26
CA PHE A 66 -8.18 6.60 0.69
C PHE A 66 -9.25 7.18 1.63
N VAL A 67 -8.86 7.53 2.85
CA VAL A 67 -9.71 8.23 3.80
C VAL A 67 -9.27 9.68 3.85
N HIS A 68 -10.15 10.56 3.39
CA HIS A 68 -9.97 12.00 3.36
C HIS A 68 -11.05 12.68 4.20
N ASN A 69 -10.66 13.51 5.14
CA ASN A 69 -11.59 14.20 6.05
C ASN A 69 -12.60 13.27 6.75
N GLY A 70 -12.18 12.04 7.08
CA GLY A 70 -13.03 11.06 7.78
C GLY A 70 -14.08 10.36 6.91
N ALA A 71 -14.00 10.47 5.61
CA ALA A 71 -14.84 9.79 4.64
C ALA A 71 -14.00 9.05 3.60
N ILE A 72 -14.59 8.09 2.87
CA ILE A 72 -13.90 7.48 1.72
C ILE A 72 -13.71 8.56 0.64
N GLY A 73 -12.46 8.91 0.42
CA GLY A 73 -12.05 9.84 -0.61
C GLY A 73 -12.11 9.20 -1.99
N LYS A 74 -12.56 9.98 -2.97
CA LYS A 74 -12.45 9.58 -4.38
C LYS A 74 -11.16 10.15 -4.94
N TYR A 75 -10.43 9.33 -5.68
CA TYR A 75 -9.29 9.78 -6.45
C TYR A 75 -9.41 9.25 -7.88
N ASN A 76 -8.94 10.06 -8.81
CA ASN A 76 -8.92 9.67 -10.21
C ASN A 76 -7.67 8.84 -10.47
N TYR A 77 -7.82 7.82 -11.27
CA TYR A 77 -6.70 7.04 -11.76
C TYR A 77 -6.82 6.85 -13.28
N SER A 78 -5.69 6.82 -13.95
CA SER A 78 -5.58 6.33 -15.31
C SER A 78 -5.43 4.81 -15.28
N VAL A 79 -6.01 4.14 -16.25
CA VAL A 79 -5.85 2.70 -16.44
C VAL A 79 -5.06 2.46 -17.71
N ASN A 80 -3.90 1.87 -17.54
CA ASN A 80 -3.07 1.37 -18.62
C ASN A 80 -3.03 -0.16 -18.53
N PHE A 81 -2.54 -0.82 -19.56
CA PHE A 81 -2.40 -2.27 -19.58
C PHE A 81 -0.97 -2.64 -19.89
N ILE A 82 -0.41 -3.50 -19.04
CA ILE A 82 0.88 -4.12 -19.27
C ILE A 82 0.65 -5.63 -19.29
N GLN A 83 0.95 -6.27 -20.42
CA GLN A 83 0.81 -7.72 -20.60
C GLN A 83 -0.58 -8.24 -20.18
N GLU A 84 -1.66 -7.56 -20.62
CA GLU A 84 -3.06 -7.88 -20.35
C GLU A 84 -3.56 -7.64 -18.92
N LYS A 85 -2.70 -7.12 -18.03
CA LYS A 85 -3.07 -6.75 -16.65
C LYS A 85 -3.21 -5.24 -16.50
N GLU A 86 -4.11 -4.84 -15.61
CA GLU A 86 -4.36 -3.44 -15.34
C GLU A 86 -3.23 -2.80 -14.52
N LEU A 87 -2.76 -1.66 -14.99
CA LEU A 87 -1.90 -0.75 -14.28
C LEU A 87 -2.71 0.50 -13.94
N HIS A 88 -2.91 0.75 -12.67
CA HIS A 88 -3.59 1.94 -12.18
C HIS A 88 -2.57 2.95 -11.70
N GLU A 89 -2.63 4.15 -12.24
CA GLU A 89 -1.77 5.27 -11.87
C GLU A 89 -2.62 6.42 -11.34
N SER A 90 -2.27 6.93 -10.18
CA SER A 90 -3.04 7.96 -9.46
C SER A 90 -2.12 8.99 -8.84
N TYR A 91 -2.57 10.24 -8.84
CA TYR A 91 -1.96 11.33 -8.07
C TYR A 91 -2.89 11.70 -6.93
N LEU A 92 -2.35 11.69 -5.73
CA LEU A 92 -3.10 11.91 -4.50
C LEU A 92 -2.56 13.13 -3.77
N HIS A 93 -3.46 14.02 -3.38
CA HIS A 93 -3.15 15.09 -2.45
C HIS A 93 -3.60 14.67 -1.04
N PHE A 94 -2.70 14.77 -0.08
CA PHE A 94 -2.93 14.42 1.31
C PHE A 94 -3.00 15.66 2.17
N ASP A 95 -4.06 15.76 2.95
CA ASP A 95 -4.15 16.67 4.08
C ASP A 95 -3.71 15.98 5.38
N VAL A 96 -3.37 16.80 6.38
CA VAL A 96 -3.04 16.27 7.70
C VAL A 96 -4.25 15.50 8.26
N GLY A 97 -3.99 14.26 8.65
CA GLY A 97 -5.03 13.35 9.14
C GLY A 97 -5.49 12.33 8.11
N ASP A 98 -5.28 12.57 6.82
CA ASP A 98 -5.63 11.61 5.78
C ASP A 98 -4.89 10.29 5.94
N MET A 99 -5.51 9.24 5.44
CA MET A 99 -4.99 7.88 5.53
C MET A 99 -5.17 7.15 4.21
N LEU A 100 -4.11 6.47 3.77
CA LEU A 100 -4.15 5.56 2.64
C LEU A 100 -3.92 4.13 3.14
N VAL A 101 -4.80 3.22 2.76
CA VAL A 101 -4.69 1.80 3.09
C VAL A 101 -4.48 1.01 1.81
N LEU A 102 -3.33 0.37 1.71
CA LEU A 102 -2.91 -0.50 0.62
C LEU A 102 -2.95 -1.94 1.13
N PHE A 103 -3.37 -2.87 0.31
CA PHE A 103 -3.42 -4.27 0.70
C PHE A 103 -3.31 -5.21 -0.52
N SER A 104 -2.82 -6.43 -0.27
CA SER A 104 -2.83 -7.50 -1.27
C SER A 104 -4.21 -8.14 -1.37
N ASP A 105 -4.39 -8.96 -2.40
CA ASP A 105 -5.61 -9.74 -2.64
C ASP A 105 -5.99 -10.67 -1.47
N GLY A 106 -5.03 -11.15 -0.68
CA GLY A 106 -5.29 -11.91 0.54
C GLY A 106 -6.22 -11.20 1.55
N VAL A 107 -6.34 -9.85 1.50
CA VAL A 107 -7.35 -9.13 2.29
C VAL A 107 -8.74 -9.24 1.67
N SER A 108 -8.86 -9.01 0.37
CA SER A 108 -10.16 -9.06 -0.33
C SER A 108 -10.67 -10.49 -0.51
N GLU A 109 -9.80 -11.48 -0.50
CA GLU A 109 -10.15 -12.90 -0.56
C GLU A 109 -10.42 -13.54 0.80
N ALA A 110 -10.16 -12.82 1.89
CA ALA A 110 -10.35 -13.33 3.24
C ALA A 110 -11.74 -13.91 3.47
N GLY A 111 -11.78 -15.11 4.01
CA GLY A 111 -13.00 -15.87 4.27
C GLY A 111 -13.65 -16.53 3.05
N ARG A 112 -13.08 -16.42 1.84
CA ARG A 112 -13.62 -17.03 0.64
C ARG A 112 -13.81 -18.54 0.78
N GLY A 113 -15.03 -19.01 0.57
CA GLY A 113 -15.38 -20.41 0.70
C GLY A 113 -15.39 -20.95 2.13
N VAL A 114 -15.15 -20.10 3.13
CA VAL A 114 -15.15 -20.47 4.56
C VAL A 114 -16.26 -19.72 5.30
N THR A 115 -16.14 -18.42 5.39
CA THR A 115 -17.11 -17.55 6.07
C THR A 115 -17.90 -16.68 5.11
N THR A 116 -17.42 -16.53 3.87
CA THR A 116 -18.05 -15.78 2.79
C THR A 116 -17.95 -16.55 1.48
N ASP A 117 -18.87 -16.30 0.53
CA ASP A 117 -18.80 -16.92 -0.78
C ASP A 117 -17.72 -16.32 -1.69
N ALA A 118 -17.52 -14.99 -1.60
CA ALA A 118 -16.68 -14.22 -2.53
C ALA A 118 -15.47 -13.53 -1.89
N GLY A 119 -15.25 -13.73 -0.59
CA GLY A 119 -14.24 -13.01 0.18
C GLY A 119 -14.80 -11.78 0.89
N TRP A 120 -13.92 -10.92 1.41
CA TRP A 120 -14.29 -9.68 2.11
C TRP A 120 -14.58 -8.59 1.08
N ALA A 121 -15.85 -8.28 0.88
CA ALA A 121 -16.28 -7.34 -0.15
C ALA A 121 -15.68 -5.94 0.04
N ARG A 122 -15.38 -5.27 -1.05
CA ARG A 122 -14.79 -3.92 -1.07
C ARG A 122 -15.55 -2.94 -0.16
N GLN A 123 -16.86 -2.91 -0.24
CA GLN A 123 -17.69 -2.03 0.57
C GLN A 123 -17.54 -2.33 2.07
N ASP A 124 -17.47 -3.61 2.44
CA ASP A 124 -17.31 -4.01 3.84
C ASP A 124 -15.93 -3.63 4.39
N ILE A 125 -14.88 -3.70 3.54
CA ILE A 125 -13.53 -3.23 3.89
C ILE A 125 -13.55 -1.72 4.13
N GLU A 126 -14.16 -0.95 3.25
CA GLU A 126 -14.29 0.51 3.38
C GLU A 126 -15.06 0.89 4.65
N ASP A 127 -16.19 0.25 4.89
CA ASP A 127 -17.00 0.46 6.10
C ASP A 127 -16.25 0.07 7.38
N PHE A 128 -15.46 -0.99 7.31
CA PHE A 128 -14.60 -1.39 8.42
C PHE A 128 -13.51 -0.35 8.71
N ILE A 129 -12.84 0.14 7.66
CA ILE A 129 -11.80 1.17 7.79
C ILE A 129 -12.42 2.44 8.39
N LEU A 130 -13.58 2.90 7.90
CA LEU A 130 -14.26 4.09 8.43
C LEU A 130 -14.68 3.93 9.89
N ARG A 131 -15.23 2.79 10.27
CA ARG A 131 -15.63 2.53 11.67
C ARG A 131 -14.44 2.53 12.63
N ASN A 132 -13.27 2.14 12.17
CA ASN A 132 -12.03 2.11 12.96
C ASN A 132 -11.18 3.38 12.81
N TYR A 133 -11.54 4.27 11.88
CA TYR A 133 -10.85 5.53 11.67
C TYR A 133 -11.15 6.52 12.80
N SER A 134 -10.14 7.20 13.24
CA SER A 134 -10.23 8.42 14.04
C SER A 134 -9.04 9.32 13.76
N PRO A 135 -9.13 10.63 14.05
CA PRO A 135 -7.97 11.53 13.90
C PRO A 135 -6.74 11.12 14.70
N THR A 136 -6.89 10.26 15.70
CA THR A 136 -5.81 9.81 16.59
C THR A 136 -5.37 8.36 16.35
N VAL A 137 -6.08 7.58 15.54
CA VAL A 137 -5.71 6.19 15.28
C VAL A 137 -4.34 6.12 14.59
N SER A 138 -3.45 5.27 15.08
CA SER A 138 -2.15 5.06 14.44
C SER A 138 -2.27 4.15 13.22
N SER A 139 -1.36 4.36 12.25
CA SER A 139 -1.25 3.47 11.08
C SER A 139 -1.07 2.01 11.49
N GLN A 140 -0.23 1.75 12.49
CA GLN A 140 -0.02 0.41 13.04
C GLN A 140 -1.30 -0.22 13.59
N ARG A 141 -2.10 0.56 14.34
CA ARG A 141 -3.35 0.05 14.91
C ARG A 141 -4.37 -0.28 13.82
N MET A 142 -4.48 0.56 12.79
CA MET A 142 -5.35 0.29 11.65
C MET A 142 -4.92 -0.98 10.91
N ALA A 143 -3.64 -1.12 10.58
CA ALA A 143 -3.12 -2.32 9.92
C ALA A 143 -3.36 -3.59 10.75
N ALA A 144 -3.08 -3.53 12.06
CA ALA A 144 -3.31 -4.66 12.97
C ALA A 144 -4.81 -5.04 13.06
N SER A 145 -5.71 -4.06 13.04
CA SER A 145 -7.16 -4.32 13.06
C SER A 145 -7.62 -5.03 11.79
N ILE A 146 -7.13 -4.60 10.62
CA ILE A 146 -7.44 -5.26 9.35
C ILE A 146 -6.94 -6.70 9.35
N LEU A 147 -5.66 -6.93 9.70
CA LEU A 147 -5.08 -8.28 9.76
C LEU A 147 -5.79 -9.20 10.76
N SER A 148 -6.20 -8.66 11.92
CA SER A 148 -6.99 -9.44 12.89
C SER A 148 -8.34 -9.85 12.32
N THR A 149 -8.99 -9.00 11.53
CA THR A 149 -10.26 -9.33 10.88
C THR A 149 -10.07 -10.39 9.80
N VAL A 150 -9.02 -10.29 8.97
CA VAL A 150 -8.66 -11.31 7.98
C VAL A 150 -8.51 -12.67 8.65
N LYS A 151 -7.72 -12.76 9.72
CA LYS A 151 -7.55 -14.01 10.49
C LYS A 151 -8.86 -14.59 11.00
N THR A 152 -9.76 -13.73 11.47
CA THR A 152 -11.09 -14.17 11.94
C THR A 152 -11.94 -14.70 10.79
N LEU A 153 -11.92 -14.03 9.63
CA LEU A 153 -12.66 -14.48 8.46
C LEU A 153 -12.14 -15.82 7.93
N ASP A 154 -10.84 -16.02 7.95
CA ASP A 154 -10.17 -17.26 7.53
C ASP A 154 -10.20 -18.37 8.60
N MET A 155 -10.87 -18.16 9.73
CA MET A 155 -10.88 -19.09 10.88
C MET A 155 -9.47 -19.48 11.33
N ASP A 156 -8.53 -18.52 11.37
CA ASP A 156 -7.11 -18.71 11.69
C ASP A 156 -6.31 -19.59 10.69
N ALA A 157 -6.94 -20.04 9.62
CA ALA A 157 -6.29 -20.81 8.56
C ALA A 157 -6.04 -19.89 7.34
N MET A 158 -5.13 -18.92 7.46
CA MET A 158 -4.83 -17.99 6.36
C MET A 158 -4.56 -18.75 5.06
N HIS A 159 -5.39 -18.46 4.05
CA HIS A 159 -5.38 -19.18 2.78
C HIS A 159 -4.42 -18.56 1.77
N ASP A 160 -4.04 -17.29 1.97
CA ASP A 160 -3.14 -16.57 1.09
C ASP A 160 -2.25 -15.57 1.85
N ASP A 161 -1.15 -15.17 1.20
CA ASP A 161 -0.22 -14.17 1.73
C ASP A 161 -0.91 -12.80 1.85
N THR A 162 -1.06 -12.32 3.07
CA THR A 162 -1.76 -11.07 3.37
C THR A 162 -0.78 -9.98 3.76
N THR A 163 -0.80 -8.89 3.01
CA THR A 163 -0.01 -7.70 3.29
C THR A 163 -0.92 -6.48 3.42
N VAL A 164 -0.71 -5.69 4.46
CA VAL A 164 -1.41 -4.41 4.68
C VAL A 164 -0.39 -3.32 4.96
N VAL A 165 -0.48 -2.23 4.22
CA VAL A 165 0.33 -1.02 4.42
C VAL A 165 -0.59 0.16 4.67
N VAL A 166 -0.36 0.88 5.75
CA VAL A 166 -1.15 2.07 6.10
C VAL A 166 -0.23 3.28 6.15
N ALA A 167 -0.48 4.22 5.25
CA ALA A 167 0.20 5.50 5.21
C ALA A 167 -0.71 6.60 5.76
N ARG A 168 -0.15 7.52 6.56
CA ARG A 168 -0.89 8.63 7.14
C ARG A 168 -0.01 9.88 7.22
N LEU A 169 -0.56 11.00 6.75
CA LEU A 169 0.09 12.29 6.95
C LEU A 169 -0.21 12.82 8.35
N ARG A 170 0.84 13.21 9.06
CA ARG A 170 0.75 13.85 10.39
C ARG A 170 1.23 15.28 10.32
N GLU A 171 0.71 16.11 11.23
CA GLU A 171 1.31 17.42 11.45
C GLU A 171 2.80 17.26 11.72
N ARG A 172 3.61 18.12 11.13
CA ARG A 172 5.00 18.25 11.56
C ARG A 172 4.97 18.64 13.03
N CYS A 173 5.53 17.82 13.89
CA CYS A 173 5.95 18.33 15.18
C CYS A 173 6.80 19.56 14.91
N PRO A 174 6.47 20.74 15.45
CA PRO A 174 7.40 21.86 15.40
C PRO A 174 8.71 21.31 15.95
N VAL A 175 9.74 21.29 15.13
CA VAL A 175 11.07 20.89 15.55
C VAL A 175 11.46 21.94 16.58
N ASN A 176 11.22 21.66 17.85
CA ASN A 176 11.98 22.30 18.89
C ASN A 176 13.40 21.85 18.62
N VAL A 177 14.16 22.73 17.99
CA VAL A 177 15.60 22.57 17.78
C VAL A 177 16.23 22.48 19.15
N MET A 178 16.18 21.31 19.74
CA MET A 178 17.16 20.92 20.73
C MET A 178 18.45 20.71 19.95
N ILE A 179 19.35 21.68 20.05
CA ILE A 179 20.72 21.57 19.56
C ILE A 179 21.39 20.50 20.44
N GLY A 180 21.16 19.26 20.08
CA GLY A 180 21.90 18.09 20.53
C GLY A 180 22.71 17.57 19.34
N PRO A 181 23.83 16.86 19.58
CA PRO A 181 24.62 16.28 18.51
C PRO A 181 23.76 15.34 17.68
N PRO A 182 23.97 15.24 16.35
CA PRO A 182 23.17 14.43 15.48
C PRO A 182 23.32 12.95 15.83
N GLU A 183 22.33 12.40 16.49
CA GLU A 183 22.19 10.96 16.62
C GLU A 183 21.41 10.46 15.41
N SER A 184 22.11 9.65 14.63
CA SER A 184 21.69 8.77 13.53
C SER A 184 20.90 9.36 12.36
N LYS A 185 21.37 9.00 11.16
CA LYS A 185 20.84 9.40 9.84
C LYS A 185 19.49 8.79 9.45
N ASP A 186 18.69 8.31 10.40
CA ASP A 186 17.45 7.59 10.11
C ASP A 186 16.17 8.42 10.35
N ASP A 187 16.29 9.70 10.73
CA ASP A 187 15.13 10.51 11.16
C ASP A 187 14.52 11.42 10.08
N ASP A 188 14.97 11.39 8.83
CA ASP A 188 14.41 12.25 7.76
C ASP A 188 13.04 11.79 7.23
N LEU A 189 12.52 10.66 7.72
CA LEU A 189 11.14 10.17 7.45
C LEU A 189 10.15 10.54 8.56
N SER A 190 10.43 11.58 9.32
CA SER A 190 9.68 11.93 10.54
C SER A 190 8.24 12.39 10.35
N THR A 191 7.78 12.61 9.12
CA THR A 191 6.40 13.04 8.82
C THR A 191 5.50 11.91 8.35
N MET A 192 6.05 10.77 7.96
CA MET A 192 5.26 9.63 7.48
C MET A 192 5.78 8.33 8.08
N ARG A 193 4.90 7.58 8.75
CA ARG A 193 5.20 6.23 9.22
C ARG A 193 4.49 5.22 8.33
N LEU A 194 5.29 4.39 7.69
CA LEU A 194 4.84 3.21 6.98
C LEU A 194 4.90 2.01 7.91
N PHE A 195 3.82 1.26 8.02
CA PHE A 195 3.80 0.02 8.78
C PHE A 195 3.48 -1.13 7.83
N PHE A 196 4.39 -2.08 7.80
CA PHE A 196 4.23 -3.34 7.09
C PHE A 196 3.80 -4.38 8.12
N GLY A 197 2.63 -4.96 7.93
CA GLY A 197 2.21 -6.14 8.67
C GLY A 197 2.34 -7.34 7.74
N LYS A 198 3.25 -8.25 8.04
CA LYS A 198 3.37 -9.52 7.34
C LYS A 198 3.12 -10.63 8.37
N ASP A 199 2.02 -11.33 8.25
CA ASP A 199 1.78 -12.57 8.96
C ASP A 199 1.91 -13.74 8.00
N GLY A 200 3.17 -14.09 7.71
CA GLY A 200 3.51 -15.34 7.06
C GLY A 200 4.29 -16.20 8.04
N LYS A 201 3.72 -17.31 8.44
CA LYS A 201 4.52 -18.40 9.01
C LYS A 201 4.94 -19.31 7.87
N HIS A 202 6.24 -19.50 7.77
CA HIS A 202 6.81 -20.62 7.04
C HIS A 202 6.38 -21.96 7.64
#